data_f46441cd5dbcc2ad28f4b5dd1e5f9265
#
_entry.id   f46441cd5dbcc2ad28f4b5dd1e5f9265
#
_cell.length_a   1.000
_cell.length_b   1.000
_cell.length_c   1.000
_cell.angle_alpha   90.00
_cell.angle_beta   90.00
_cell.angle_gamma   90.00
#
_symmetry.space_group_name_H-M   'P 1'
#
loop_
_entity.id
_entity.type
_entity.pdbx_description
1 polymer ?
#
loop_
_entity_poly.entity_id
_entity_poly.type
_entity_poly.pdbx_seq_one_letter_code
_entity_poly.pdbx_strand_id
1 'polypeptide(L)'
;MSEKAKLSQACHYHIHLENIKVKPNSTILVVDDEVANTTLLGEVLKKAGYGVNSANDGFKAIAACKVRTPDAIVLDLHMPLMGGMEVYNRLRSEEKTASIPIIFLAARDKSLPTFSGDDASNEDIIFKPIEPTELLSRVKSVLKEKALRDELKRKEQQIKELTLTDALTSLKSSRYLDEFMQIGIRQAKRYSVPMSVVVMELDNHAELAKSLNAQSFDALVS
;
A
#
# COMPACT_ATOMS: atom_id res chain seq x y z
N MET A 1 -25.55 -39.96 -22.66
CA MET A 1 -24.39 -39.11 -23.08
C MET A 1 -24.04 -38.26 -21.89
N SER A 2 -22.85 -38.44 -21.38
CA SER A 2 -22.40 -38.31 -19.98
C SER A 2 -22.14 -36.89 -19.53
N GLU A 3 -22.49 -36.63 -18.26
CA GLU A 3 -22.20 -35.44 -17.43
C GLU A 3 -20.72 -35.03 -17.36
N LYS A 4 -19.82 -35.81 -17.92
CA LYS A 4 -18.37 -35.55 -17.96
C LYS A 4 -17.93 -34.45 -18.95
N ALA A 5 -18.81 -33.98 -19.83
CA ALA A 5 -18.45 -32.95 -20.84
C ALA A 5 -18.69 -31.51 -20.39
N LYS A 6 -19.35 -31.25 -19.25
CA LYS A 6 -19.60 -29.90 -18.73
C LYS A 6 -18.59 -29.41 -17.68
N LEU A 7 -17.68 -30.26 -17.21
CA LEU A 7 -16.65 -29.93 -16.22
C LEU A 7 -15.30 -29.52 -16.84
N SER A 8 -15.18 -29.56 -18.17
CA SER A 8 -13.90 -29.30 -18.87
C SER A 8 -13.68 -27.84 -19.29
N GLN A 9 -14.66 -26.94 -19.12
CA GLN A 9 -14.51 -25.53 -19.50
C GLN A 9 -14.27 -24.54 -18.32
N ALA A 10 -14.22 -25.03 -17.09
CA ALA A 10 -14.02 -24.19 -15.88
C ALA A 10 -12.56 -24.10 -15.38
N CYS A 11 -11.61 -24.64 -16.12
CA CYS A 11 -10.22 -24.73 -15.68
C CYS A 11 -9.22 -24.11 -16.65
N HIS A 12 -9.23 -22.79 -16.83
CA HIS A 12 -8.08 -22.12 -17.46
C HIS A 12 -7.81 -20.69 -16.96
N TYR A 13 -8.24 -20.36 -15.75
CA TYR A 13 -7.66 -19.25 -15.01
C TYR A 13 -6.81 -19.78 -13.84
N HIS A 14 -5.80 -20.58 -14.18
CA HIS A 14 -4.66 -20.73 -13.28
C HIS A 14 -3.84 -19.44 -13.42
N ILE A 15 -4.28 -18.41 -12.69
CA ILE A 15 -3.38 -17.34 -12.33
C ILE A 15 -2.27 -18.02 -11.53
N HIS A 16 -1.05 -18.02 -12.04
CA HIS A 16 0.15 -18.49 -11.31
C HIS A 16 0.36 -17.59 -10.08
N LEU A 17 -0.45 -17.80 -9.05
CA LEU A 17 -0.31 -17.14 -7.74
C LEU A 17 0.92 -17.63 -6.96
N GLU A 18 1.62 -18.62 -7.49
CA GLU A 18 2.79 -19.23 -6.82
C GLU A 18 4.08 -18.42 -6.93
N ASN A 19 4.17 -17.43 -7.83
CA ASN A 19 5.40 -16.69 -8.10
C ASN A 19 5.46 -15.27 -7.50
N ILE A 20 4.50 -14.86 -6.68
CA ILE A 20 4.63 -13.58 -5.98
C ILE A 20 5.55 -13.81 -4.80
N LYS A 21 6.81 -13.45 -4.98
CA LYS A 21 7.83 -13.47 -3.93
C LYS A 21 7.44 -12.42 -2.88
N VAL A 22 6.82 -12.88 -1.78
CA VAL A 22 6.85 -12.12 -0.53
C VAL A 22 8.33 -11.86 -0.25
N LYS A 23 8.70 -10.61 0.06
CA LYS A 23 10.11 -10.27 0.34
C LYS A 23 10.66 -11.25 1.36
N PRO A 24 11.78 -11.97 1.07
CA PRO A 24 12.45 -12.74 2.11
C PRO A 24 12.82 -11.75 3.22
N ASN A 25 12.52 -12.09 4.48
CA ASN A 25 12.72 -11.25 5.66
C ASN A 25 11.76 -10.05 5.81
N SER A 26 10.48 -10.16 5.42
CA SER A 26 9.48 -9.15 5.78
C SER A 26 9.46 -8.93 7.30
N THR A 27 9.39 -7.68 7.71
CA THR A 27 9.41 -7.28 9.13
C THR A 27 7.98 -7.05 9.62
N ILE A 28 7.60 -7.75 10.68
CA ILE A 28 6.29 -7.65 11.31
C ILE A 28 6.44 -6.93 12.66
N LEU A 29 5.60 -5.94 12.92
CA LEU A 29 5.48 -5.32 14.24
C LEU A 29 4.34 -6.00 14.99
N VAL A 30 4.63 -6.58 16.15
CA VAL A 30 3.63 -7.16 17.05
C VAL A 30 3.37 -6.20 18.19
N VAL A 31 2.11 -5.85 18.41
CA VAL A 31 1.68 -4.86 19.41
C VAL A 31 0.61 -5.48 20.29
N ASP A 32 0.92 -5.66 21.56
CA ASP A 32 0.02 -6.20 22.59
C ASP A 32 0.58 -5.73 23.95
N ASP A 33 -0.26 -5.29 24.88
CA ASP A 33 0.18 -4.80 26.19
C ASP A 33 0.72 -5.93 27.08
N GLU A 34 0.34 -7.17 26.81
CA GLU A 34 0.90 -8.35 27.47
C GLU A 34 2.21 -8.80 26.80
N VAL A 35 3.34 -8.66 27.53
CA VAL A 35 4.65 -9.10 27.05
C VAL A 35 4.68 -10.59 26.69
N ALA A 36 3.89 -11.41 27.39
CA ALA A 36 3.77 -12.83 27.08
C ALA A 36 3.21 -13.07 25.67
N ASN A 37 2.18 -12.32 25.27
CA ASN A 37 1.57 -12.41 23.94
C ASN A 37 2.55 -11.96 22.85
N THR A 38 3.20 -10.79 23.02
CA THR A 38 4.18 -10.30 22.04
C THR A 38 5.35 -11.28 21.89
N THR A 39 5.77 -11.94 22.97
CA THR A 39 6.85 -12.94 22.94
C THR A 39 6.39 -14.18 22.16
N LEU A 40 5.23 -14.75 22.52
CA LEU A 40 4.70 -15.96 21.90
C LEU A 40 4.46 -15.77 20.39
N LEU A 41 3.75 -14.70 20.00
CA LEU A 41 3.46 -14.39 18.60
C LEU A 41 4.77 -14.09 17.84
N GLY A 42 5.70 -13.38 18.49
CA GLY A 42 7.00 -13.09 17.93
C GLY A 42 7.83 -14.36 17.65
N GLU A 43 7.81 -15.35 18.52
CA GLU A 43 8.47 -16.64 18.30
C GLU A 43 7.88 -17.41 17.13
N VAL A 44 6.53 -17.45 17.04
CA VAL A 44 5.82 -18.09 15.93
C VAL A 44 6.24 -17.48 14.59
N LEU A 45 6.25 -16.15 14.51
CA LEU A 45 6.60 -15.43 13.30
C LEU A 45 8.10 -15.58 12.95
N LYS A 46 9.00 -15.52 13.95
CA LYS A 46 10.45 -15.73 13.74
C LYS A 46 10.74 -17.15 13.23
N LYS A 47 10.09 -18.17 13.79
CA LYS A 47 10.22 -19.56 13.29
C LYS A 47 9.76 -19.72 11.85
N ALA A 48 8.81 -18.90 11.40
CA ALA A 48 8.35 -18.85 10.01
C ALA A 48 9.24 -18.01 9.09
N GLY A 49 10.34 -17.41 9.59
CA GLY A 49 11.33 -16.68 8.81
C GLY A 49 11.05 -15.18 8.69
N TYR A 50 10.13 -14.61 9.47
CA TYR A 50 9.88 -13.17 9.49
C TYR A 50 10.82 -12.45 10.46
N GLY A 51 11.22 -11.22 10.12
CA GLY A 51 11.77 -10.28 11.07
C GLY A 51 10.67 -9.78 12.01
N VAL A 52 10.93 -9.72 13.32
CA VAL A 52 9.89 -9.30 14.28
C VAL A 52 10.42 -8.19 15.17
N ASN A 53 9.65 -7.11 15.24
CA ASN A 53 9.73 -6.08 16.26
C ASN A 53 8.50 -6.18 17.16
N SER A 54 8.61 -5.74 18.42
CA SER A 54 7.49 -5.74 19.36
C SER A 54 7.34 -4.39 20.04
N ALA A 55 6.11 -4.02 20.35
CA ALA A 55 5.76 -2.88 21.16
C ALA A 55 4.69 -3.30 22.19
N ASN A 56 4.78 -2.80 23.40
CA ASN A 56 3.86 -3.15 24.49
C ASN A 56 2.85 -2.03 24.80
N ASP A 57 2.79 -1.01 23.98
CA ASP A 57 1.77 0.03 24.02
C ASP A 57 1.66 0.74 22.65
N GLY A 58 0.54 1.49 22.46
CA GLY A 58 0.27 2.17 21.21
C GLY A 58 1.26 3.30 20.88
N PHE A 59 1.81 4.01 21.88
CA PHE A 59 2.79 5.06 21.66
C PHE A 59 4.10 4.50 21.11
N LYS A 60 4.57 3.38 21.69
CA LYS A 60 5.76 2.69 21.20
C LYS A 60 5.55 2.09 19.83
N ALA A 61 4.34 1.59 19.53
CA ALA A 61 3.99 1.10 18.21
C ALA A 61 4.14 2.19 17.14
N ILE A 62 3.57 3.36 17.37
CA ILE A 62 3.68 4.52 16.46
C ILE A 62 5.14 4.96 16.32
N ALA A 63 5.87 5.06 17.44
CA ALA A 63 7.29 5.43 17.43
C ALA A 63 8.13 4.41 16.62
N ALA A 64 7.88 3.12 16.78
CA ALA A 64 8.55 2.06 16.03
C ALA A 64 8.30 2.18 14.52
N CYS A 65 7.06 2.48 14.11
CA CYS A 65 6.72 2.69 12.70
C CYS A 65 7.43 3.90 12.08
N LYS A 66 7.66 4.97 12.87
CA LYS A 66 8.40 6.15 12.41
C LYS A 66 9.90 5.90 12.23
N VAL A 67 10.49 5.07 13.08
CA VAL A 67 11.91 4.69 12.98
C VAL A 67 12.14 3.75 11.80
N ARG A 68 11.30 2.74 11.66
CA ARG A 68 11.36 1.76 10.57
C ARG A 68 9.97 1.25 10.26
N THR A 69 9.48 1.56 9.08
CA THR A 69 8.18 1.12 8.60
C THR A 69 8.14 -0.42 8.46
N PRO A 70 7.27 -1.14 9.20
CA PRO A 70 7.12 -2.59 9.06
C PRO A 70 6.38 -2.96 7.77
N ASP A 71 6.51 -4.21 7.34
CA ASP A 71 5.77 -4.73 6.19
C ASP A 71 4.31 -5.07 6.55
N ALA A 72 4.04 -5.44 7.81
CA ALA A 72 2.71 -5.61 8.38
C ALA A 72 2.73 -5.37 9.89
N ILE A 73 1.55 -5.11 10.48
CA ILE A 73 1.37 -4.94 11.93
C ILE A 73 0.34 -5.96 12.42
N VAL A 74 0.66 -6.63 13.52
CA VAL A 74 -0.30 -7.43 14.32
C VAL A 74 -0.60 -6.60 15.57
N LEU A 75 -1.85 -6.18 15.76
CA LEU A 75 -2.24 -5.13 16.70
C LEU A 75 -3.40 -5.56 17.58
N ASP A 76 -3.19 -5.61 18.89
CA ASP A 76 -4.29 -5.79 19.82
C ASP A 76 -5.22 -4.57 19.82
N LEU A 77 -6.52 -4.83 19.75
CA LEU A 77 -7.56 -3.80 19.85
C LEU A 77 -7.65 -3.21 21.25
N HIS A 78 -7.41 -4.01 22.27
CA HIS A 78 -7.71 -3.66 23.66
C HIS A 78 -6.45 -3.48 24.50
N MET A 79 -5.82 -2.33 24.36
CA MET A 79 -4.66 -1.94 25.15
C MET A 79 -4.99 -0.74 26.05
N PRO A 80 -4.37 -0.62 27.23
CA PRO A 80 -4.54 0.53 28.08
C PRO A 80 -3.91 1.79 27.46
N LEU A 81 -4.37 2.98 27.86
CA LEU A 81 -3.92 4.31 27.45
C LEU A 81 -4.21 4.66 26.00
N MET A 82 -3.80 3.83 25.05
CA MET A 82 -4.05 3.99 23.61
C MET A 82 -4.46 2.66 23.00
N GLY A 83 -5.73 2.51 22.70
CA GLY A 83 -6.28 1.29 22.08
C GLY A 83 -5.88 1.12 20.64
N GLY A 84 -6.03 -0.11 20.12
CA GLY A 84 -5.63 -0.44 18.76
C GLY A 84 -6.29 0.43 17.68
N MET A 85 -7.55 0.84 17.86
CA MET A 85 -8.22 1.72 16.91
C MET A 85 -7.63 3.14 16.89
N GLU A 86 -7.17 3.66 18.02
CA GLU A 86 -6.49 4.95 18.04
C GLU A 86 -5.12 4.87 17.34
N VAL A 87 -4.38 3.78 17.56
CA VAL A 87 -3.13 3.51 16.82
C VAL A 87 -3.42 3.45 15.31
N TYR A 88 -4.43 2.70 14.91
CA TYR A 88 -4.88 2.60 13.52
C TYR A 88 -5.15 3.97 12.89
N ASN A 89 -6.00 4.78 13.52
CA ASN A 89 -6.36 6.09 13.00
C ASN A 89 -5.15 7.02 12.83
N ARG A 90 -4.21 6.98 13.77
CA ARG A 90 -2.96 7.75 13.66
C ARG A 90 -2.05 7.26 12.55
N LEU A 91 -1.94 5.93 12.35
CA LEU A 91 -1.15 5.37 11.25
C LEU A 91 -1.78 5.67 9.88
N ARG A 92 -3.11 5.66 9.77
CA ARG A 92 -3.83 6.00 8.52
C ARG A 92 -3.74 7.47 8.16
N SER A 93 -3.58 8.36 9.15
CA SER A 93 -3.42 9.80 8.92
C SER A 93 -2.04 10.21 8.38
N GLU A 94 -1.03 9.36 8.45
CA GLU A 94 0.33 9.64 7.97
C GLU A 94 0.60 8.89 6.66
N GLU A 95 0.93 9.57 5.57
CA GLU A 95 1.15 9.01 4.24
C GLU A 95 2.13 7.81 4.22
N LYS A 96 3.20 7.87 5.02
CA LYS A 96 4.22 6.82 5.09
C LYS A 96 3.72 5.51 5.71
N THR A 97 2.71 5.58 6.56
CA THR A 97 2.20 4.44 7.33
C THR A 97 0.79 4.04 6.92
N ALA A 98 0.08 4.88 6.17
CA ALA A 98 -1.30 4.65 5.75
C ALA A 98 -1.51 3.34 4.97
N SER A 99 -0.53 2.90 4.20
CA SER A 99 -0.62 1.68 3.38
C SER A 99 -0.15 0.39 4.07
N ILE A 100 0.29 0.44 5.34
CA ILE A 100 0.75 -0.75 6.06
C ILE A 100 -0.46 -1.62 6.38
N PRO A 101 -0.49 -2.90 5.98
CA PRO A 101 -1.57 -3.80 6.35
C PRO A 101 -1.55 -4.08 7.86
N ILE A 102 -2.74 -4.12 8.46
CA ILE A 102 -2.92 -4.34 9.88
C ILE A 102 -3.80 -5.56 10.11
N ILE A 103 -3.35 -6.47 10.97
CA ILE A 103 -4.11 -7.61 11.46
C ILE A 103 -4.49 -7.30 12.90
N PHE A 104 -5.77 -7.14 13.16
CA PHE A 104 -6.27 -6.88 14.50
C PHE A 104 -6.45 -8.16 15.29
N LEU A 105 -6.07 -8.12 16.55
CA LEU A 105 -6.37 -9.16 17.53
C LEU A 105 -7.57 -8.71 18.35
N ALA A 106 -8.66 -9.47 18.32
CA ALA A 106 -9.91 -9.13 18.97
C ALA A 106 -10.39 -10.22 19.91
N ALA A 107 -11.02 -9.85 21.02
CA ALA A 107 -11.76 -10.79 21.84
C ALA A 107 -13.17 -11.02 21.23
N ARG A 108 -13.67 -12.27 21.29
CA ARG A 108 -14.96 -12.66 20.67
C ARG A 108 -16.18 -12.01 21.33
N ASP A 109 -16.03 -11.58 22.56
CA ASP A 109 -17.10 -11.04 23.42
C ASP A 109 -17.22 -9.50 23.32
N LYS A 110 -16.36 -8.86 22.53
CA LYS A 110 -16.33 -7.40 22.37
C LYS A 110 -16.78 -6.97 20.99
N SER A 111 -17.32 -5.76 20.90
CA SER A 111 -17.73 -5.15 19.64
C SER A 111 -16.55 -4.97 18.70
N LEU A 112 -16.71 -5.40 17.46
CA LEU A 112 -15.72 -5.21 16.41
C LEU A 112 -15.73 -3.77 15.90
N PRO A 113 -14.58 -3.24 15.51
CA PRO A 113 -14.53 -1.95 14.83
C PRO A 113 -15.22 -2.02 13.47
N THR A 114 -15.90 -0.95 13.11
CA THR A 114 -16.40 -0.76 11.74
C THR A 114 -15.37 0.04 10.98
N PHE A 115 -14.78 -0.57 9.96
CA PHE A 115 -13.86 0.11 9.04
C PHE A 115 -14.68 0.81 7.96
N SER A 116 -14.40 2.08 7.70
CA SER A 116 -15.12 2.89 6.71
C SER A 116 -14.18 3.25 5.56
N GLY A 117 -14.66 3.08 4.32
CA GLY A 117 -13.96 3.54 3.11
C GLY A 117 -13.17 2.45 2.37
N ASP A 118 -12.41 2.88 1.37
CA ASP A 118 -11.58 2.02 0.49
C ASP A 118 -10.44 1.31 1.25
N ASP A 119 -10.16 1.73 2.48
CA ASP A 119 -9.10 1.17 3.32
C ASP A 119 -9.49 -0.16 3.97
N ALA A 120 -10.77 -0.55 3.95
CA ALA A 120 -11.25 -1.81 4.54
C ALA A 120 -10.59 -3.07 3.96
N SER A 121 -9.92 -2.95 2.82
CA SER A 121 -9.17 -4.05 2.18
C SER A 121 -7.79 -4.30 2.77
N ASN A 122 -7.31 -3.43 3.67
CA ASN A 122 -5.98 -3.55 4.29
C ASN A 122 -6.01 -4.13 5.71
N GLU A 123 -7.20 -4.41 6.24
CA GLU A 123 -7.41 -4.89 7.58
C GLU A 123 -7.91 -6.32 7.58
N ASP A 124 -7.39 -7.08 8.52
CA ASP A 124 -7.85 -8.44 8.81
C ASP A 124 -8.04 -8.59 10.33
N ILE A 125 -8.87 -9.53 10.76
CA ILE A 125 -9.17 -9.74 12.18
C ILE A 125 -8.92 -11.20 12.54
N ILE A 126 -8.19 -11.41 13.63
CA ILE A 126 -8.02 -12.70 14.26
C ILE A 126 -8.65 -12.65 15.66
N PHE A 127 -9.47 -13.63 15.97
CA PHE A 127 -10.08 -13.72 17.30
C PHE A 127 -9.19 -14.48 18.28
N LYS A 128 -9.07 -13.94 19.49
CA LYS A 128 -8.42 -14.65 20.60
C LYS A 128 -9.33 -15.85 21.08
N PRO A 129 -8.77 -17.03 21.39
CA PRO A 129 -7.35 -17.38 21.40
C PRO A 129 -6.76 -17.52 19.99
N ILE A 130 -5.51 -17.07 19.82
CA ILE A 130 -4.86 -16.99 18.51
C ILE A 130 -4.19 -18.33 18.20
N GLU A 131 -4.62 -18.96 17.12
CA GLU A 131 -4.00 -20.17 16.61
C GLU A 131 -2.78 -19.82 15.74
N PRO A 132 -1.59 -20.41 15.98
CA PRO A 132 -0.38 -20.12 15.21
C PRO A 132 -0.54 -20.27 13.70
N THR A 133 -1.28 -21.27 13.27
CA THR A 133 -1.56 -21.55 11.85
C THR A 133 -2.42 -20.46 11.21
N GLU A 134 -3.41 -19.94 11.94
CA GLU A 134 -4.25 -18.84 11.48
C GLU A 134 -3.44 -17.56 11.36
N LEU A 135 -2.64 -17.20 12.38
CA LEU A 135 -1.76 -16.04 12.34
C LEU A 135 -0.84 -16.07 11.12
N LEU A 136 -0.15 -17.20 10.89
CA LEU A 136 0.78 -17.34 9.77
C LEU A 136 0.07 -17.23 8.42
N SER A 137 -1.12 -17.82 8.30
CA SER A 137 -1.93 -17.74 7.08
C SER A 137 -2.35 -16.29 6.78
N ARG A 138 -2.83 -15.56 7.79
CA ARG A 138 -3.25 -14.15 7.64
C ARG A 138 -2.08 -13.24 7.30
N VAL A 139 -0.97 -13.37 8.03
CA VAL A 139 0.25 -12.60 7.75
C VAL A 139 0.73 -12.83 6.31
N LYS A 140 0.76 -14.09 5.86
CA LYS A 140 1.12 -14.42 4.48
C LYS A 140 0.17 -13.79 3.46
N SER A 141 -1.14 -13.80 3.75
CA SER A 141 -2.17 -13.23 2.86
C SER A 141 -2.00 -11.72 2.72
N VAL A 142 -1.93 -10.98 3.82
CA VAL A 142 -1.82 -9.51 3.77
C VAL A 142 -0.50 -9.04 3.17
N LEU A 143 0.60 -9.76 3.40
CA LEU A 143 1.89 -9.46 2.77
C LEU A 143 1.87 -9.70 1.26
N LYS A 144 1.19 -10.77 0.82
CA LYS A 144 1.01 -11.05 -0.61
C LYS A 144 0.16 -9.99 -1.29
N GLU A 145 -0.92 -9.58 -0.66
CA GLU A 145 -1.80 -8.53 -1.17
C GLU A 145 -1.06 -7.19 -1.27
N LYS A 146 -0.29 -6.82 -0.22
CA LYS A 146 0.57 -5.63 -0.27
C LYS A 146 1.57 -5.70 -1.42
N ALA A 147 2.25 -6.83 -1.60
CA ALA A 147 3.22 -7.00 -2.68
C ALA A 147 2.59 -6.84 -4.07
N LEU A 148 1.38 -7.36 -4.28
CA LEU A 148 0.61 -7.19 -5.50
C LEU A 148 0.24 -5.72 -5.75
N ARG A 149 -0.24 -5.04 -4.73
CA ARG A 149 -0.61 -3.63 -4.80
C ARG A 149 0.59 -2.74 -5.11
N ASP A 150 1.73 -3.01 -4.47
CA ASP A 150 2.98 -2.29 -4.72
C ASP A 150 3.51 -2.54 -6.13
N GLU A 151 3.35 -3.78 -6.65
CA GLU A 151 3.71 -4.10 -8.03
C GLU A 151 2.80 -3.41 -9.04
N LEU A 152 1.49 -3.39 -8.79
CA LEU A 152 0.53 -2.69 -9.65
C LEU A 152 0.85 -1.19 -9.73
N LYS A 153 1.03 -0.53 -8.58
CA LYS A 153 1.41 0.90 -8.54
C LYS A 153 2.69 1.18 -9.32
N ARG A 154 3.69 0.30 -9.19
CA ARG A 154 4.94 0.42 -9.93
C ARG A 154 4.74 0.27 -11.44
N LYS A 155 3.89 -0.68 -11.87
CA LYS A 155 3.55 -0.86 -13.29
C LYS A 155 2.79 0.34 -13.86
N GLU A 156 1.84 0.87 -13.11
CA GLU A 156 1.11 2.08 -13.49
C GLU A 156 2.04 3.27 -13.65
N GLN A 157 2.99 3.45 -12.71
CA GLN A 157 3.99 4.50 -12.81
C GLN A 157 4.90 4.32 -14.03
N GLN A 158 5.35 3.09 -14.31
CA GLN A 158 6.14 2.79 -15.50
C GLN A 158 5.37 3.10 -16.79
N ILE A 159 4.07 2.79 -16.84
CA ILE A 159 3.23 3.11 -18.01
C ILE A 159 3.14 4.64 -18.19
N LYS A 160 2.90 5.39 -17.10
CA LYS A 160 2.88 6.87 -17.15
C LYS A 160 4.20 7.42 -17.67
N GLU A 161 5.32 6.89 -17.21
CA GLU A 161 6.66 7.30 -17.64
C GLU A 161 6.96 6.96 -19.11
N LEU A 162 6.36 5.89 -19.63
CA LEU A 162 6.54 5.47 -21.03
C LEU A 162 5.64 6.23 -22.02
N THR A 163 4.56 6.83 -21.55
CA THR A 163 3.64 7.56 -22.42
C THR A 163 4.20 8.94 -22.79
N LEU A 164 4.12 9.30 -24.07
CA LEU A 164 4.49 10.61 -24.58
C LEU A 164 3.36 11.64 -24.45
N THR A 165 2.21 11.22 -23.94
CA THR A 165 1.01 12.03 -23.76
C THR A 165 0.49 11.83 -22.34
N ASP A 166 0.15 12.90 -21.68
CA ASP A 166 -0.49 12.89 -20.37
C ASP A 166 -1.94 12.41 -20.53
N ALA A 167 -2.34 11.44 -19.72
CA ALA A 167 -3.63 10.76 -19.84
C ALA A 167 -4.82 11.67 -19.46
N LEU A 168 -4.58 12.64 -18.58
CA LEU A 168 -5.61 13.55 -18.10
C LEU A 168 -5.85 14.70 -19.07
N THR A 169 -4.78 15.43 -19.42
CA THR A 169 -4.85 16.65 -20.21
C THR A 169 -4.74 16.41 -21.73
N SER A 170 -4.41 15.20 -22.14
CA SER A 170 -4.07 14.86 -23.54
C SER A 170 -2.91 15.68 -24.14
N LEU A 171 -2.24 16.49 -23.33
CA LEU A 171 -1.04 17.22 -23.72
C LEU A 171 0.17 16.28 -23.77
N LYS A 172 1.24 16.76 -24.38
CA LYS A 172 2.50 16.02 -24.40
C LYS A 172 3.11 15.96 -22.99
N SER A 173 3.58 14.78 -22.59
CA SER A 173 4.20 14.55 -21.28
C SER A 173 5.55 15.29 -21.14
N SER A 174 6.03 15.42 -19.91
CA SER A 174 7.37 15.97 -19.63
C SER A 174 8.47 15.22 -20.39
N ARG A 175 8.34 13.91 -20.54
CA ARG A 175 9.27 13.09 -21.31
C ARG A 175 9.34 13.51 -22.80
N TYR A 176 8.18 13.75 -23.41
CA TYR A 176 8.14 14.28 -24.77
C TYR A 176 8.84 15.63 -24.85
N LEU A 177 8.62 16.50 -23.85
CA LEU A 177 9.27 17.80 -23.78
C LEU A 177 10.79 17.65 -23.71
N ASP A 178 11.32 16.77 -22.86
CA ASP A 178 12.76 16.53 -22.72
C ASP A 178 13.38 16.07 -24.05
N GLU A 179 12.77 15.10 -24.72
CA GLU A 179 13.23 14.59 -26.02
C GLU A 179 13.17 15.69 -27.09
N PHE A 180 12.05 16.42 -27.15
CA PHE A 180 11.84 17.49 -28.10
C PHE A 180 12.82 18.68 -27.89
N MET A 181 13.04 19.06 -26.63
CA MET A 181 13.99 20.12 -26.27
C MET A 181 15.41 19.78 -26.69
N GLN A 182 15.86 18.55 -26.48
CA GLN A 182 17.18 18.13 -26.92
C GLN A 182 17.35 18.20 -28.43
N ILE A 183 16.32 17.82 -29.18
CA ILE A 183 16.32 17.94 -30.65
C ILE A 183 16.35 19.41 -31.05
N GLY A 184 15.47 20.24 -30.47
CA GLY A 184 15.38 21.67 -30.75
C GLY A 184 16.68 22.42 -30.48
N ILE A 185 17.33 22.17 -29.35
CA ILE A 185 18.62 22.76 -28.98
C ILE A 185 19.72 22.38 -30.01
N ARG A 186 19.77 21.11 -30.43
CA ARG A 186 20.73 20.66 -31.44
C ARG A 186 20.50 21.35 -32.78
N GLN A 187 19.24 21.50 -33.20
CA GLN A 187 18.87 22.23 -34.44
C GLN A 187 19.20 23.72 -34.35
N ALA A 188 18.82 24.34 -33.24
CA ALA A 188 19.14 25.77 -33.03
C ALA A 188 20.65 26.03 -33.10
N LYS A 189 21.47 25.20 -32.48
CA LYS A 189 22.94 25.29 -32.56
C LYS A 189 23.47 25.04 -33.97
N ARG A 190 22.94 24.02 -34.68
CA ARG A 190 23.42 23.64 -36.00
C ARG A 190 23.11 24.70 -37.08
N TYR A 191 21.94 25.29 -37.00
CA TYR A 191 21.44 26.20 -38.00
C TYR A 191 21.46 27.67 -37.56
N SER A 192 21.99 27.95 -36.36
CA SER A 192 22.02 29.31 -35.76
C SER A 192 20.66 29.99 -35.72
N VAL A 193 19.59 29.20 -35.48
CA VAL A 193 18.23 29.72 -35.38
C VAL A 193 17.91 29.95 -33.91
N PRO A 194 17.36 31.10 -33.49
CA PRO A 194 16.98 31.34 -32.11
C PRO A 194 15.82 30.42 -31.71
N MET A 195 15.84 29.96 -30.44
CA MET A 195 14.80 29.14 -29.83
C MET A 195 14.33 29.85 -28.56
N SER A 196 13.01 29.90 -28.37
CA SER A 196 12.39 30.44 -27.17
C SER A 196 11.53 29.35 -26.50
N VAL A 197 11.47 29.39 -25.19
CA VAL A 197 10.63 28.50 -24.38
C VAL A 197 9.73 29.36 -23.52
N VAL A 198 8.45 29.05 -23.50
CA VAL A 198 7.46 29.69 -22.63
C VAL A 198 6.99 28.64 -21.63
N VAL A 199 7.06 28.95 -20.35
CA VAL A 199 6.55 28.11 -19.25
C VAL A 199 5.31 28.80 -18.68
N MET A 200 4.22 28.07 -18.58
CA MET A 200 2.98 28.53 -17.97
C MET A 200 2.63 27.57 -16.81
N GLU A 201 2.19 28.12 -15.72
CA GLU A 201 1.78 27.38 -14.54
C GLU A 201 0.42 27.91 -14.05
N LEU A 202 -0.43 27.02 -13.53
CA LEU A 202 -1.67 27.40 -12.90
C LEU A 202 -1.38 27.88 -11.47
N ASP A 203 -1.70 29.13 -11.18
CA ASP A 203 -1.56 29.68 -9.82
C ASP A 203 -2.39 28.87 -8.83
N ASN A 204 -1.82 28.65 -7.64
CA ASN A 204 -2.47 27.89 -6.56
C ASN A 204 -2.86 26.44 -6.90
N HIS A 205 -2.22 25.82 -7.89
CA HIS A 205 -2.49 24.44 -8.29
C HIS A 205 -2.57 23.46 -7.08
N ALA A 206 -1.62 23.55 -6.13
CA ALA A 206 -1.57 22.69 -4.96
C ALA A 206 -2.75 22.89 -3.98
N GLU A 207 -3.30 24.11 -3.89
CA GLU A 207 -4.47 24.42 -3.08
C GLU A 207 -5.76 23.99 -3.78
N LEU A 208 -5.85 24.20 -5.08
CA LEU A 208 -6.97 23.73 -5.91
C LEU A 208 -7.09 22.21 -5.87
N ALA A 209 -5.98 21.48 -6.00
CA ALA A 209 -5.95 20.03 -5.90
C ALA A 209 -6.42 19.49 -4.54
N LYS A 210 -6.24 20.26 -3.45
CA LYS A 210 -6.72 19.90 -2.10
C LYS A 210 -8.17 20.28 -1.85
N SER A 211 -8.65 21.35 -2.47
CA SER A 211 -9.99 21.91 -2.24
C SER A 211 -11.07 21.29 -3.11
N LEU A 212 -10.70 20.75 -4.26
CA LEU A 212 -11.59 20.11 -5.21
C LEU A 212 -11.56 18.59 -5.05
N ASN A 213 -12.69 17.92 -5.30
CA ASN A 213 -12.67 16.47 -5.47
C ASN A 213 -11.93 16.11 -6.77
N ALA A 214 -11.47 14.85 -6.90
CA ALA A 214 -10.68 14.41 -8.03
C ALA A 214 -11.37 14.69 -9.38
N GLN A 215 -12.66 14.40 -9.51
CA GLN A 215 -13.42 14.62 -10.76
C GLN A 215 -13.51 16.10 -11.15
N SER A 216 -13.72 16.98 -10.17
CA SER A 216 -13.80 18.43 -10.41
C SER A 216 -12.45 19.01 -10.76
N PHE A 217 -11.38 18.52 -10.16
CA PHE A 217 -10.01 18.93 -10.49
C PHE A 217 -9.62 18.44 -11.88
N ASP A 218 -9.90 17.19 -12.21
CA ASP A 218 -9.64 16.62 -13.53
C ASP A 218 -10.38 17.40 -14.65
N ALA A 219 -11.64 17.79 -14.40
CA ALA A 219 -12.40 18.60 -15.33
C ALA A 219 -11.88 20.06 -15.49
N LEU A 220 -11.13 20.57 -14.50
CA LEU A 220 -10.52 21.90 -14.56
C LEU A 220 -9.25 21.91 -15.42
N VAL A 221 -8.48 20.82 -15.42
CA VAL A 221 -7.18 20.73 -16.09
C VAL A 221 -7.22 20.01 -17.44
N SER A 222 -8.34 19.34 -17.76
CA SER A 222 -8.56 18.68 -19.06
C SER A 222 -9.07 19.66 -20.11
#